data_f6d797d5c63f92b4e65206d80b03a686
#
_entry.id   f6d797d5c63f92b4e65206d80b03a686
#
_cell.length_a   1.000
_cell.length_b   1.000
_cell.length_c   1.000
_cell.angle_alpha   90.00
_cell.angle_beta   90.00
_cell.angle_gamma   90.00
#
_symmetry.space_group_name_H-M   'P 1'
#
loop_
_entity.id
_entity.type
_entity.pdbx_description
1 polymer ?
#
loop_
_entity_poly.entity_id
_entity_poly.type
_entity_poly.pdbx_seq_one_letter_code
_entity_poly.pdbx_strand_id
1 'polypeptide(L)'
;MANKNTEEGKKNIDLQITEGKQTNGKKEIDGKLIINYTGRFDSISINSQIEDSSDIFTYTEIDEKKINHPYARLSIFKKDIQNPNIIRFKAFTDHNPKNIESNVKFRATLIQEHKEIASVIKYIRIKSKESVN
;
A
#
# COMPACT_ATOMS: atom_id res chain seq x y z
N MET A 1 -9.13 -18.82 -24.87
CA MET A 1 -9.56 -18.24 -24.43
C MET A 1 -9.99 -18.39 -23.11
N ALA A 2 -10.53 -19.36 -22.71
CA ALA A 2 -10.94 -19.54 -21.35
C ALA A 2 -9.82 -19.35 -20.37
N ASN A 3 -8.65 -19.68 -20.77
CA ASN A 3 -7.62 -19.56 -19.81
C ASN A 3 -7.29 -18.15 -19.47
N LYS A 4 -7.74 -17.21 -20.25
CA LYS A 4 -7.51 -15.88 -19.88
C LYS A 4 -8.25 -15.60 -18.65
N ASN A 5 -9.49 -16.04 -18.50
CA ASN A 5 -10.26 -15.77 -17.33
C ASN A 5 -9.60 -16.38 -16.12
N THR A 6 -9.02 -17.54 -16.30
CA THR A 6 -8.37 -18.18 -15.19
C THR A 6 -7.18 -17.36 -14.74
N GLU A 7 -6.46 -16.83 -15.70
CA GLU A 7 -5.31 -16.03 -15.36
C GLU A 7 -5.71 -14.74 -14.69
N GLU A 8 -6.82 -14.17 -15.12
CA GLU A 8 -7.25 -12.93 -14.51
C GLU A 8 -7.62 -13.12 -13.06
N GLY A 9 -8.08 -14.31 -12.70
CA GLY A 9 -8.40 -14.56 -11.33
C GLY A 9 -7.19 -14.82 -10.46
N LYS A 10 -6.01 -14.96 -11.07
CA LYS A 10 -4.82 -15.24 -10.32
C LYS A 10 -3.81 -14.12 -10.48
N LYS A 11 -4.05 -13.05 -9.78
CA LYS A 11 -3.10 -11.95 -9.83
C LYS A 11 -1.81 -12.36 -9.16
N ASN A 12 -0.69 -11.89 -9.69
CA ASN A 12 0.60 -12.15 -9.08
C ASN A 12 0.72 -11.50 -7.73
N ILE A 13 0.10 -10.33 -7.57
CA ILE A 13 0.06 -9.66 -6.28
C ILE A 13 -1.31 -9.00 -6.14
N ASP A 14 -1.73 -8.86 -4.90
CA ASP A 14 -2.99 -8.19 -4.59
C ASP A 14 -2.76 -7.34 -3.35
N LEU A 15 -3.34 -6.16 -3.32
CA LEU A 15 -3.19 -5.23 -2.22
C LEU A 15 -4.55 -4.93 -1.63
N GLN A 16 -4.70 -5.20 -0.34
CA GLN A 16 -5.92 -4.92 0.39
C GLN A 16 -5.61 -3.84 1.40
N ILE A 17 -6.46 -2.83 1.48
CA ILE A 17 -6.28 -1.75 2.44
C ILE A 17 -7.56 -1.61 3.23
N THR A 18 -7.43 -1.71 4.54
CA THR A 18 -8.52 -1.51 5.47
C THR A 18 -8.34 -0.14 6.09
N GLU A 19 -9.35 0.70 5.94
CA GLU A 19 -9.28 2.04 6.47
C GLU A 19 -9.62 2.02 7.95
N GLY A 20 -8.75 2.62 8.73
CA GLY A 20 -8.97 2.72 10.16
C GLY A 20 -9.66 4.01 10.53
N LYS A 21 -9.58 4.34 11.81
CA LYS A 21 -10.24 5.53 12.30
C LYS A 21 -9.49 6.78 11.88
N GLN A 22 -10.24 7.87 11.79
CA GLN A 22 -9.65 9.16 11.54
C GLN A 22 -9.81 9.97 12.82
N THR A 23 -8.76 10.01 13.63
CA THR A 23 -8.82 10.69 14.93
C THR A 23 -7.72 11.73 15.02
N ASN A 24 -8.03 12.85 15.66
CA ASN A 24 -7.07 13.93 15.86
C ASN A 24 -6.38 14.36 14.56
N GLY A 25 -7.14 14.31 13.45
CA GLY A 25 -6.60 14.70 12.16
C GLY A 25 -5.75 13.65 11.49
N LYS A 26 -5.64 12.47 12.06
CA LYS A 26 -4.85 11.40 11.47
C LYS A 26 -5.74 10.31 10.90
N LYS A 27 -5.45 9.90 9.69
CA LYS A 27 -6.13 8.81 9.02
C LYS A 27 -5.20 7.60 9.04
N GLU A 28 -5.64 6.51 9.67
CA GLU A 28 -4.85 5.29 9.76
C GLU A 28 -5.33 4.26 8.76
N ILE A 29 -4.42 3.47 8.25
CA ILE A 29 -4.74 2.37 7.36
C ILE A 29 -3.96 1.14 7.75
N ASP A 30 -4.54 -0.03 7.45
CA ASP A 30 -3.87 -1.31 7.56
C ASP A 30 -3.79 -1.88 6.15
N GLY A 31 -2.61 -2.27 5.73
CA GLY A 31 -2.41 -2.85 4.43
C GLY A 31 -2.03 -4.31 4.51
N LYS A 32 -2.43 -5.07 3.51
CA LYS A 32 -2.09 -6.48 3.41
C LYS A 32 -1.75 -6.75 1.96
N LEU A 33 -0.51 -7.12 1.71
CA LEU A 33 -0.06 -7.46 0.37
C LEU A 33 0.03 -8.96 0.26
N ILE A 34 -0.71 -9.53 -0.68
CA ILE A 34 -0.74 -10.96 -0.93
C ILE A 34 0.07 -11.21 -2.19
N ILE A 35 1.07 -12.07 -2.09
CA ILE A 35 1.97 -12.35 -3.19
C ILE A 35 1.77 -13.78 -3.64
N ASN A 36 1.25 -13.94 -4.86
CA ASN A 36 1.03 -15.25 -5.46
C ASN A 36 2.07 -15.55 -6.53
N TYR A 37 3.00 -14.64 -6.73
CA TYR A 37 4.03 -14.82 -7.74
C TYR A 37 5.01 -15.90 -7.27
N THR A 38 5.25 -16.90 -8.10
CA THR A 38 6.11 -18.02 -7.74
C THR A 38 7.54 -17.88 -8.27
N GLY A 39 7.79 -16.85 -9.06
CA GLY A 39 9.13 -16.63 -9.58
C GLY A 39 10.01 -15.90 -8.57
N ARG A 40 11.20 -15.55 -9.01
CA ARG A 40 12.15 -14.86 -8.14
C ARG A 40 11.87 -13.38 -8.10
N PHE A 41 12.02 -12.79 -6.94
CA PHE A 41 12.00 -11.35 -6.77
C PHE A 41 12.89 -11.01 -5.58
N ASP A 42 13.44 -9.79 -5.61
CA ASP A 42 14.39 -9.34 -4.59
C ASP A 42 13.74 -8.49 -3.53
N SER A 43 12.79 -7.66 -3.93
CA SER A 43 12.20 -6.68 -3.05
C SER A 43 10.82 -6.30 -3.50
N ILE A 44 10.15 -5.59 -2.62
CA ILE A 44 8.82 -5.06 -2.84
C ILE A 44 8.88 -3.58 -2.56
N SER A 45 8.25 -2.77 -3.38
CA SER A 45 8.08 -1.36 -3.06
C SER A 45 6.60 -1.05 -2.93
N ILE A 46 6.28 -0.20 -1.96
CA ILE A 46 4.93 0.29 -1.76
C ILE A 46 5.01 1.80 -1.82
N ASN A 47 4.27 2.40 -2.74
CA ASN A 47 4.22 3.83 -2.91
C ASN A 47 2.84 4.36 -2.61
N SER A 48 2.76 5.55 -2.03
CA SER A 48 1.49 6.22 -1.85
C SER A 48 1.56 7.60 -2.48
N GLN A 49 0.44 8.05 -3.01
CA GLN A 49 0.34 9.38 -3.59
C GLN A 49 -1.04 9.94 -3.29
N ILE A 50 -1.06 11.10 -2.65
CA ILE A 50 -2.31 11.77 -2.30
C ILE A 50 -2.58 12.83 -3.37
N GLU A 51 -3.78 12.78 -3.91
CA GLU A 51 -4.20 13.66 -5.00
C GLU A 51 -3.99 15.13 -4.66
N ASP A 52 -3.37 15.85 -5.59
CA ASP A 52 -3.14 17.29 -5.46
C ASP A 52 -2.42 17.69 -4.18
N SER A 53 -1.53 16.86 -3.72
CA SER A 53 -0.81 17.14 -2.47
C SER A 53 0.57 16.50 -2.50
N SER A 54 1.50 17.09 -1.77
CA SER A 54 2.79 16.48 -1.53
C SER A 54 2.82 15.80 -0.16
N ASP A 55 1.68 15.77 0.55
CA ASP A 55 1.61 15.06 1.81
C ASP A 55 1.76 13.57 1.59
N ILE A 56 2.27 12.88 2.58
CA ILE A 56 2.59 11.46 2.46
C ILE A 56 1.99 10.68 3.60
N PHE A 57 2.03 9.36 3.46
CA PHE A 57 1.75 8.46 4.57
C PHE A 57 3.07 8.12 5.24
N THR A 58 3.04 8.01 6.55
CA THR A 58 4.16 7.51 7.32
C THR A 58 3.88 6.06 7.66
N TYR A 59 4.79 5.17 7.27
CA TYR A 59 4.65 3.75 7.56
C TYR A 59 5.17 3.50 8.96
N THR A 60 4.36 2.85 9.78
CA THR A 60 4.67 2.68 11.20
C THR A 60 4.90 1.24 11.60
N GLU A 61 4.57 0.29 10.73
CA GLU A 61 4.70 -1.10 11.10
C GLU A 61 4.78 -1.98 9.86
N ILE A 62 5.66 -2.99 9.89
CA ILE A 62 5.74 -4.02 8.85
C ILE A 62 5.80 -5.35 9.59
N ASP A 63 4.81 -6.24 9.33
CA ASP A 63 4.75 -7.57 9.94
C ASP A 63 4.98 -7.49 11.44
N GLU A 64 4.27 -6.56 12.07
CA GLU A 64 4.31 -6.36 13.53
C GLU A 64 5.60 -5.75 14.06
N LYS A 65 6.54 -5.44 13.20
CA LYS A 65 7.75 -4.74 13.63
C LYS A 65 7.51 -3.24 13.48
N LYS A 66 7.80 -2.50 14.52
CA LYS A 66 7.59 -1.06 14.50
C LYS A 66 8.69 -0.37 13.73
N ILE A 67 8.29 0.55 12.87
CA ILE A 67 9.22 1.33 12.08
C ILE A 67 8.75 2.78 12.09
N ASN A 68 9.55 3.66 11.56
CA ASN A 68 9.16 5.05 11.35
C ASN A 68 9.72 5.44 9.98
N HIS A 69 8.86 5.38 8.98
CA HIS A 69 9.29 5.64 7.61
C HIS A 69 8.39 6.70 6.99
N PRO A 70 8.74 7.98 7.18
CA PRO A 70 7.92 9.09 6.69
C PRO A 70 8.27 9.46 5.25
N TYR A 71 8.16 8.52 4.34
CA TYR A 71 8.46 8.75 2.93
C TYR A 71 7.42 8.04 2.08
N ALA A 72 7.16 8.58 0.91
CA ALA A 72 6.14 8.04 0.03
C ALA A 72 6.42 6.60 -0.40
N ARG A 73 7.69 6.26 -0.54
CA ARG A 73 8.06 4.92 -0.99
C ARG A 73 8.68 4.13 0.13
N LEU A 74 8.16 2.93 0.34
CA LEU A 74 8.69 1.97 1.29
C LEU A 74 9.24 0.80 0.51
N SER A 75 10.50 0.44 0.75
CA SER A 75 11.12 -0.73 0.11
C SER A 75 11.31 -1.81 1.15
N ILE A 76 10.91 -3.03 0.81
CA ILE A 76 11.02 -4.16 1.71
C ILE A 76 11.80 -5.25 0.98
N PHE A 77 12.92 -5.68 1.53
CA PHE A 77 13.73 -6.72 0.90
C PHE A 77 13.21 -8.08 1.29
N LYS A 78 13.13 -8.98 0.32
CA LYS A 78 12.58 -10.32 0.55
C LYS A 78 13.32 -11.04 1.67
N LYS A 79 14.61 -10.85 1.75
CA LYS A 79 15.41 -11.53 2.78
C LYS A 79 15.01 -11.15 4.20
N ASP A 80 14.33 -10.02 4.36
CA ASP A 80 13.92 -9.54 5.67
C ASP A 80 12.48 -9.90 6.01
N ILE A 81 11.82 -10.68 5.15
CA ILE A 81 10.42 -11.04 5.32
C ILE A 81 10.32 -12.48 5.78
N GLN A 82 9.52 -12.72 6.84
CA GLN A 82 9.35 -14.08 7.32
C GLN A 82 8.44 -14.90 6.41
N ASN A 83 7.34 -14.29 5.98
CA ASN A 83 6.41 -14.96 5.10
C ASN A 83 6.26 -14.14 3.81
N PRO A 84 6.98 -14.51 2.76
CA PRO A 84 6.96 -13.71 1.54
C PRO A 84 5.64 -13.77 0.77
N ASN A 85 4.69 -14.56 1.21
CA ASN A 85 3.40 -14.63 0.55
C ASN A 85 2.41 -13.60 1.09
N ILE A 86 2.59 -13.15 2.31
CA ILE A 86 1.71 -12.17 2.92
C ILE A 86 2.53 -11.20 3.73
N ILE A 87 2.37 -9.92 3.43
CA ILE A 87 3.06 -8.85 4.16
C ILE A 87 2.03 -7.88 4.65
N ARG A 88 2.06 -7.57 5.94
CA ARG A 88 1.14 -6.62 6.53
C ARG A 88 1.89 -5.36 6.91
N PHE A 89 1.24 -4.21 6.73
CA PHE A 89 1.84 -2.94 7.12
C PHE A 89 0.79 -2.00 7.65
N LYS A 90 1.23 -1.03 8.43
CA LYS A 90 0.37 0.02 8.93
C LYS A 90 0.97 1.36 8.58
N ALA A 91 0.11 2.32 8.32
CA ALA A 91 0.56 3.66 7.99
C ALA A 91 -0.50 4.66 8.41
N PHE A 92 -0.10 5.92 8.51
CA PHE A 92 -1.05 6.99 8.78
C PHE A 92 -0.64 8.23 8.01
N THR A 93 -1.61 9.13 7.85
CA THR A 93 -1.33 10.46 7.30
C THR A 93 -2.16 11.47 8.06
N ASP A 94 -1.64 12.69 8.19
CA ASP A 94 -2.40 13.77 8.78
C ASP A 94 -2.88 14.73 7.69
N HIS A 95 -2.89 14.27 6.45
CA HIS A 95 -3.39 15.06 5.34
C HIS A 95 -4.85 15.45 5.56
N ASN A 96 -5.16 16.72 5.35
CA ASN A 96 -6.53 17.22 5.42
C ASN A 96 -6.91 17.70 4.03
N PRO A 97 -7.88 17.07 3.37
CA PRO A 97 -8.27 17.46 2.02
C PRO A 97 -8.78 18.88 1.97
N LYS A 98 -8.49 19.58 0.88
CA LYS A 98 -9.00 20.93 0.66
C LYS A 98 -10.46 20.89 0.28
N ASN A 99 -10.89 19.82 -0.37
CA ASN A 99 -12.28 19.63 -0.74
C ASN A 99 -12.90 18.65 0.22
N ILE A 100 -14.01 18.03 -0.17
CA ILE A 100 -14.70 17.08 0.69
C ILE A 100 -13.83 15.86 0.97
N GLU A 101 -13.08 15.44 -0.04
CA GLU A 101 -12.23 14.27 0.10
C GLU A 101 -11.07 14.34 -0.88
N SER A 102 -10.04 13.56 -0.62
CA SER A 102 -8.90 13.39 -1.52
C SER A 102 -8.79 11.92 -1.89
N ASN A 103 -8.47 11.64 -3.13
CA ASN A 103 -8.16 10.29 -3.56
C ASN A 103 -6.72 9.97 -3.23
N VAL A 104 -6.47 8.73 -2.84
CA VAL A 104 -5.12 8.26 -2.55
C VAL A 104 -4.86 7.03 -3.39
N LYS A 105 -3.70 7.00 -4.02
CA LYS A 105 -3.29 5.88 -4.83
C LYS A 105 -2.16 5.15 -4.14
N PHE A 106 -2.35 3.87 -3.88
CA PHE A 106 -1.27 3.00 -3.40
C PHE A 106 -0.86 2.09 -4.53
N ARG A 107 0.43 1.92 -4.71
CA ARG A 107 0.95 1.02 -5.73
C ARG A 107 2.01 0.12 -5.10
N ALA A 108 1.81 -1.19 -5.22
CA ALA A 108 2.79 -2.16 -4.73
C ALA A 108 3.41 -2.85 -5.94
N THR A 109 4.72 -3.08 -5.89
CA THR A 109 5.47 -3.59 -7.02
C THR A 109 6.47 -4.64 -6.55
N LEU A 110 6.54 -5.76 -7.28
CA LEU A 110 7.59 -6.75 -7.07
C LEU A 110 8.74 -6.39 -7.99
N ILE A 111 9.97 -6.46 -7.46
CA ILE A 111 11.16 -6.03 -8.19
C ILE A 111 12.19 -7.16 -8.19
N GLN A 112 12.77 -7.41 -9.36
CA GLN A 112 13.85 -8.38 -9.54
C GLN A 112 14.95 -7.69 -10.34
N GLU A 113 16.13 -7.54 -9.73
CA GLU A 113 17.26 -6.92 -10.42
C GLU A 113 16.89 -5.58 -11.03
N HIS A 114 16.25 -4.73 -10.21
CA HIS A 114 15.84 -3.37 -10.59
C HIS A 114 14.73 -3.32 -11.62
N LYS A 115 14.14 -4.45 -11.99
CA LYS A 115 13.04 -4.46 -12.96
C LYS A 115 11.73 -4.78 -12.25
N GLU A 116 10.68 -4.10 -12.68
CA GLU A 116 9.34 -4.39 -12.17
C GLU A 116 8.84 -5.68 -12.79
N ILE A 117 8.43 -6.60 -11.94
CA ILE A 117 7.90 -7.87 -12.40
C ILE A 117 6.39 -7.84 -12.43
N ALA A 118 5.80 -7.26 -11.41
CA ALA A 118 4.35 -7.20 -11.28
C ALA A 118 4.01 -6.02 -10.39
N SER A 119 2.84 -5.44 -10.59
CA SER A 119 2.39 -4.35 -9.74
C SER A 119 0.89 -4.38 -9.60
N VAL A 120 0.40 -3.72 -8.55
CA VAL A 120 -1.03 -3.60 -8.30
C VAL A 120 -1.28 -2.22 -7.74
N ILE A 121 -2.44 -1.65 -8.07
CA ILE A 121 -2.83 -0.33 -7.62
C ILE A 121 -4.12 -0.46 -6.83
N LYS A 122 -4.20 0.28 -5.72
CA LYS A 122 -5.38 0.34 -4.90
C LYS A 122 -5.67 1.79 -4.55
N TYR A 123 -6.93 2.20 -4.70
CA TYR A 123 -7.33 3.56 -4.37
C TYR A 123 -8.16 3.57 -3.10
N ILE A 124 -7.95 4.58 -2.27
CA ILE A 124 -8.78 4.85 -1.11
C ILE A 124 -9.07 6.34 -1.10
N ARG A 125 -9.89 6.79 -0.16
CA ARG A 125 -10.25 8.19 -0.03
C ARG A 125 -10.06 8.65 1.40
N ILE A 126 -9.61 9.90 1.54
CA ILE A 126 -9.50 10.55 2.83
C ILE A 126 -10.54 11.65 2.85
N LYS A 127 -11.40 11.65 3.87
CA LYS A 127 -12.43 12.67 4.00
C LYS A 127 -11.90 13.85 4.80
N SER A 128 -12.37 15.03 4.48
CA SER A 128 -11.96 16.21 5.21
C SER A 128 -12.59 16.19 6.60
N LYS A 129 -12.01 16.95 7.52
CA LYS A 129 -12.52 16.98 8.88
C LYS A 129 -13.94 17.53 8.92
N GLU A 130 -14.26 18.48 8.06
CA GLU A 130 -15.58 19.06 8.06
C GLU A 130 -16.64 18.10 7.58
N SER A 131 -16.29 17.10 6.80
CA SER A 131 -17.28 16.18 6.26
C SER A 131 -17.50 14.96 7.16
N VAL A 132 -16.82 14.90 8.27
CA VAL A 132 -16.92 13.75 9.17
C VAL A 132 -18.17 13.86 10.04
N ASN A 133 -18.71 15.03 10.22
CA ASN A 133 -19.91 15.19 11.03
C ASN A 133 -21.17 14.65 10.32
#